data_0866f1cc719774be6e8222d5b4f2e3da
#
_entry.id   0866f1cc719774be6e8222d5b4f2e3da
#
_cell.length_a   1.000
_cell.length_b   1.000
_cell.length_c   1.000
_cell.angle_alpha   90.00
_cell.angle_beta   90.00
_cell.angle_gamma   90.00
#
_symmetry.space_group_name_H-M   'P 1'
#
loop_
_entity.id
_entity.type
_entity.pdbx_description
1 polymer ?
#
loop_
_entity_poly.entity_id
_entity_poly.type
_entity_poly.pdbx_seq_one_letter_code
_entity_poly.pdbx_strand_id
1 'polypeptide(L)'
;MPALRKRRIDISIIVPVYNLEDFIQPMLDSLRAQDLGKYRAEIIFVDNNCTDNTVGIINGSGLNCTVIQCTEQGCGPARNAGLDIAQGVYVWMLDGDDWLLSDTAVRDVLARAYADNLDILYIPFKSDTYKYQYFSMVPQYLIKREYIEGFRFPSYQPAEDDAFMDRVLHKAGRNRYTYMYLPRIQQPLYYYNFGRPGSNMMRFYAGEKI
;
A
#
# COMPACT_ATOMS: atom_id res chain seq x y z
N MET A 1 38.92 7.93 -0.46
CA MET A 1 37.76 8.02 -1.35
C MET A 1 36.55 8.45 -0.50
N PRO A 2 35.78 9.48 -0.84
CA PRO A 2 34.59 9.82 -0.08
C PRO A 2 33.62 8.64 -0.23
N ALA A 3 33.10 8.14 0.90
CA ALA A 3 32.10 7.09 0.92
C ALA A 3 30.91 7.55 0.06
N LEU A 4 30.56 6.77 -0.96
CA LEU A 4 29.36 6.97 -1.76
C LEU A 4 28.17 7.04 -0.77
N ARG A 5 27.66 8.24 -0.51
CA ARG A 5 26.41 8.39 0.27
C ARG A 5 25.37 7.53 -0.43
N LYS A 6 24.92 6.48 0.25
CA LYS A 6 23.80 5.66 -0.22
C LYS A 6 22.67 6.64 -0.55
N ARG A 7 22.29 6.73 -1.82
CA ARG A 7 21.21 7.66 -2.22
C ARG A 7 19.95 7.27 -1.48
N ARG A 8 19.32 8.22 -0.81
CA ARG A 8 18.07 8.07 -0.04
C ARG A 8 16.96 7.46 -0.92
N ILE A 9 16.20 6.54 -0.37
CA ILE A 9 14.96 6.03 -0.97
C ILE A 9 13.85 7.00 -0.62
N ASP A 10 13.05 7.41 -1.60
CA ASP A 10 11.98 8.38 -1.42
C ASP A 10 10.69 7.71 -0.97
N ILE A 11 10.42 6.49 -1.45
CA ILE A 11 9.20 5.75 -1.13
C ILE A 11 9.48 4.26 -0.98
N SER A 12 8.84 3.64 0.02
CA SER A 12 8.66 2.19 0.12
C SER A 12 7.22 1.85 -0.24
N ILE A 13 7.03 1.06 -1.30
CA ILE A 13 5.74 0.48 -1.68
C ILE A 13 5.68 -0.90 -1.05
N ILE A 14 4.73 -1.11 -0.13
CA ILE A 14 4.57 -2.35 0.63
C ILE A 14 3.30 -3.04 0.12
N VAL A 15 3.45 -4.29 -0.32
CA VAL A 15 2.36 -5.06 -0.93
C VAL A 15 2.25 -6.42 -0.23
N PRO A 16 1.34 -6.58 0.73
CA PRO A 16 1.02 -7.90 1.27
C PRO A 16 0.36 -8.76 0.19
N VAL A 17 0.74 -10.04 0.13
CA VAL A 17 0.18 -10.99 -0.82
C VAL A 17 -0.20 -12.30 -0.13
N TYR A 18 -1.36 -12.84 -0.49
CA TYR A 18 -1.85 -14.12 -0.05
C TYR A 18 -2.74 -14.75 -1.13
N ASN A 19 -2.24 -15.80 -1.78
CA ASN A 19 -2.95 -16.56 -2.82
C ASN A 19 -3.57 -15.66 -3.90
N LEU A 20 -2.72 -14.99 -4.67
CA LEU A 20 -3.08 -14.02 -5.70
C LEU A 20 -2.60 -14.43 -7.11
N GLU A 21 -2.31 -15.73 -7.37
CA GLU A 21 -1.74 -16.16 -8.66
C GLU A 21 -2.57 -15.70 -9.87
N ASP A 22 -3.89 -15.65 -9.74
CA ASP A 22 -4.81 -15.20 -10.79
C ASP A 22 -5.00 -13.67 -10.84
N PHE A 23 -4.51 -12.92 -9.84
CA PHE A 23 -4.85 -11.50 -9.66
C PHE A 23 -3.65 -10.55 -9.59
N ILE A 24 -2.45 -11.06 -9.31
CA ILE A 24 -1.26 -10.22 -9.05
C ILE A 24 -0.70 -9.53 -10.31
N GLN A 25 -0.97 -10.04 -11.51
CA GLN A 25 -0.34 -9.56 -12.74
C GLN A 25 -0.59 -8.07 -13.02
N PRO A 26 -1.82 -7.51 -12.89
CA PRO A 26 -2.05 -6.09 -13.08
C PRO A 26 -1.23 -5.20 -12.14
N MET A 27 -1.04 -5.60 -10.86
CA MET A 27 -0.18 -4.89 -9.91
C MET A 27 1.26 -4.87 -10.41
N LEU A 28 1.81 -6.02 -10.80
CA LEU A 28 3.19 -6.13 -11.29
C LEU A 28 3.42 -5.28 -12.53
N ASP A 29 2.49 -5.30 -13.48
CA ASP A 29 2.59 -4.52 -14.71
C ASP A 29 2.52 -3.02 -14.43
N SER A 30 1.61 -2.60 -13.55
CA SER A 30 1.46 -1.19 -13.16
C SER A 30 2.69 -0.65 -12.43
N LEU A 31 3.32 -1.46 -11.56
CA LEU A 31 4.56 -1.08 -10.87
C LEU A 31 5.75 -1.03 -11.83
N ARG A 32 5.82 -1.97 -12.79
CA ARG A 32 6.89 -2.00 -13.81
C ARG A 32 6.84 -0.79 -14.73
N ALA A 33 5.63 -0.31 -15.05
CA ALA A 33 5.40 0.83 -15.93
C ALA A 33 5.78 2.18 -15.30
N GLN A 34 6.04 2.25 -13.98
CA GLN A 34 6.24 3.53 -13.31
C GLN A 34 7.46 4.30 -13.79
N ASP A 35 7.24 5.51 -14.30
CA ASP A 35 8.28 6.54 -14.49
C ASP A 35 8.46 7.32 -13.18
N LEU A 36 9.52 7.01 -12.48
CA LEU A 36 9.84 7.63 -11.18
C LEU A 36 10.51 9.02 -11.33
N GLY A 37 10.91 9.41 -12.54
CA GLY A 37 11.66 10.65 -12.77
C GLY A 37 12.93 10.71 -11.90
N LYS A 38 13.00 11.70 -11.01
CA LYS A 38 14.15 11.89 -10.09
C LYS A 38 14.07 11.07 -8.80
N TYR A 39 12.92 10.46 -8.50
CA TYR A 39 12.68 9.77 -7.25
C TYR A 39 13.16 8.32 -7.29
N ARG A 40 13.31 7.73 -6.11
CA ARG A 40 13.73 6.34 -5.92
C ARG A 40 12.71 5.59 -5.08
N ALA A 41 12.25 4.48 -5.61
CA ALA A 41 11.36 3.57 -4.92
C ALA A 41 12.06 2.27 -4.56
N GLU A 42 11.63 1.66 -3.47
CA GLU A 42 11.76 0.24 -3.22
C GLU A 42 10.38 -0.38 -3.18
N ILE A 43 10.28 -1.61 -3.65
CA ILE A 43 9.05 -2.38 -3.67
C ILE A 43 9.26 -3.61 -2.79
N ILE A 44 8.38 -3.80 -1.82
CA ILE A 44 8.46 -4.87 -0.83
C ILE A 44 7.17 -5.67 -0.91
N PHE A 45 7.25 -6.87 -1.49
CA PHE A 45 6.17 -7.84 -1.40
C PHE A 45 6.34 -8.64 -0.10
N VAL A 46 5.23 -8.82 0.61
CA VAL A 46 5.23 -9.60 1.85
C VAL A 46 4.36 -10.84 1.63
N ASP A 47 5.03 -11.98 1.45
CA ASP A 47 4.38 -13.28 1.37
C ASP A 47 3.76 -13.63 2.73
N ASN A 48 2.45 -13.65 2.79
CA ASN A 48 1.70 -13.99 4.00
C ASN A 48 1.21 -15.45 3.96
N ASN A 49 2.15 -16.38 3.74
CA ASN A 49 1.92 -17.82 3.66
C ASN A 49 1.13 -18.26 2.39
N CYS A 50 1.53 -17.76 1.22
CA CYS A 50 0.97 -18.22 -0.05
C CYS A 50 1.17 -19.74 -0.22
N THR A 51 0.14 -20.41 -0.70
CA THR A 51 0.12 -21.84 -1.03
C THR A 51 -0.02 -22.10 -2.54
N ASP A 52 -0.24 -21.04 -3.31
CA ASP A 52 -0.32 -21.01 -4.77
C ASP A 52 0.99 -20.49 -5.39
N ASN A 53 0.99 -20.20 -6.70
CA ASN A 53 2.18 -19.73 -7.40
C ASN A 53 2.41 -18.23 -7.33
N THR A 54 1.75 -17.49 -6.45
CA THR A 54 1.88 -16.01 -6.33
C THR A 54 3.34 -15.56 -6.24
N VAL A 55 4.12 -16.15 -5.33
CA VAL A 55 5.53 -15.80 -5.13
C VAL A 55 6.38 -16.13 -6.35
N GLY A 56 6.09 -17.26 -7.02
CA GLY A 56 6.76 -17.65 -8.27
C GLY A 56 6.54 -16.61 -9.38
N ILE A 57 5.31 -16.11 -9.51
CA ILE A 57 4.95 -15.06 -10.50
C ILE A 57 5.69 -13.76 -10.18
N ILE A 58 5.72 -13.32 -8.91
CA ILE A 58 6.45 -12.12 -8.50
C ILE A 58 7.94 -12.23 -8.83
N ASN A 59 8.58 -13.33 -8.45
CA ASN A 59 10.01 -13.55 -8.71
C ASN A 59 10.33 -13.64 -10.21
N GLY A 60 9.43 -14.20 -11.01
CA GLY A 60 9.56 -14.29 -12.48
C GLY A 60 9.22 -12.99 -13.22
N SER A 61 8.68 -11.99 -12.55
CA SER A 61 8.16 -10.77 -13.18
C SER A 61 9.24 -9.85 -13.78
N GLY A 62 10.50 -9.98 -13.37
CA GLY A 62 11.57 -9.06 -13.73
C GLY A 62 11.49 -7.69 -13.04
N LEU A 63 10.54 -7.48 -12.12
CA LEU A 63 10.46 -6.28 -11.31
C LEU A 63 11.59 -6.28 -10.27
N ASN A 64 12.28 -5.14 -10.11
CA ASN A 64 13.27 -4.98 -9.05
C ASN A 64 12.54 -4.78 -7.71
N CYS A 65 12.32 -5.85 -6.97
CA CYS A 65 11.61 -5.86 -5.70
C CYS A 65 12.29 -6.78 -4.68
N THR A 66 11.91 -6.62 -3.43
CA THR A 66 12.25 -7.52 -2.34
C THR A 66 11.01 -8.34 -1.97
N VAL A 67 11.15 -9.65 -1.85
CA VAL A 67 10.09 -10.52 -1.31
C VAL A 67 10.55 -11.00 0.06
N ILE A 68 9.72 -10.78 1.09
CA ILE A 68 9.93 -11.29 2.45
C ILE A 68 8.76 -12.17 2.86
N GLN A 69 9.00 -13.10 3.78
CA GLN A 69 7.95 -13.94 4.35
C GLN A 69 7.49 -13.38 5.69
N CYS A 70 6.17 -13.33 5.90
CA CYS A 70 5.53 -13.10 7.20
C CYS A 70 4.77 -14.36 7.60
N THR A 71 5.21 -15.02 8.67
CA THR A 71 4.60 -16.28 9.13
C THR A 71 3.32 -16.06 9.95
N GLU A 72 3.15 -14.89 10.54
CA GLU A 72 1.90 -14.52 11.20
C GLU A 72 0.83 -14.19 10.15
N GLN A 73 -0.28 -14.93 10.17
CA GLN A 73 -1.35 -14.77 9.19
C GLN A 73 -2.10 -13.46 9.39
N GLY A 74 -2.37 -12.75 8.30
CA GLY A 74 -3.18 -11.52 8.26
C GLY A 74 -2.52 -10.35 7.56
N CYS A 75 -3.34 -9.46 6.97
CA CYS A 75 -2.85 -8.27 6.28
C CYS A 75 -2.09 -7.32 7.22
N GLY A 76 -2.58 -7.15 8.45
CA GLY A 76 -1.93 -6.30 9.45
C GLY A 76 -0.50 -6.74 9.79
N PRO A 77 -0.27 -8.00 10.22
CA PRO A 77 1.06 -8.55 10.41
C PRO A 77 1.96 -8.43 9.17
N ALA A 78 1.43 -8.72 7.99
CA ALA A 78 2.18 -8.60 6.74
C ALA A 78 2.61 -7.14 6.46
N ARG A 79 1.72 -6.16 6.64
CA ARG A 79 2.07 -4.74 6.51
C ARG A 79 3.11 -4.33 7.55
N ASN A 80 3.02 -4.83 8.79
CA ASN A 80 4.02 -4.58 9.83
C ASN A 80 5.41 -5.11 9.44
N ALA A 81 5.48 -6.32 8.92
CA ALA A 81 6.74 -6.90 8.44
C ALA A 81 7.37 -6.06 7.32
N GLY A 82 6.56 -5.54 6.39
CA GLY A 82 7.01 -4.60 5.37
C GLY A 82 7.51 -3.29 5.96
N LEU A 83 6.81 -2.73 6.95
CA LEU A 83 7.21 -1.49 7.64
C LEU A 83 8.55 -1.64 8.38
N ASP A 84 8.84 -2.82 8.93
CA ASP A 84 10.07 -3.07 9.69
C ASP A 84 11.34 -2.96 8.83
N ILE A 85 11.24 -3.23 7.54
CA ILE A 85 12.39 -3.15 6.60
C ILE A 85 12.35 -1.92 5.69
N ALA A 86 11.25 -1.18 5.66
CA ALA A 86 11.06 0.00 4.82
C ALA A 86 12.10 1.09 5.11
N GLN A 87 12.75 1.62 4.07
CA GLN A 87 13.77 2.66 4.15
C GLN A 87 13.32 3.99 3.53
N GLY A 88 12.19 3.99 2.81
CA GLY A 88 11.63 5.17 2.17
C GLY A 88 11.28 6.28 3.14
N VAL A 89 11.35 7.50 2.66
CA VAL A 89 10.86 8.68 3.40
C VAL A 89 9.36 8.58 3.60
N TYR A 90 8.68 8.14 2.56
CA TYR A 90 7.26 7.86 2.56
C TYR A 90 7.02 6.36 2.44
N VAL A 91 5.87 5.93 2.91
CA VAL A 91 5.33 4.58 2.69
C VAL A 91 3.99 4.65 1.99
N TRP A 92 3.79 3.76 1.03
CA TRP A 92 2.51 3.54 0.37
C TRP A 92 2.22 2.05 0.42
N MET A 93 1.17 1.68 1.15
CA MET A 93 0.78 0.29 1.33
C MET A 93 -0.37 -0.01 0.38
N LEU A 94 -0.14 -0.87 -0.60
CA LEU A 94 -1.09 -1.25 -1.64
C LEU A 94 -1.53 -2.70 -1.46
N ASP A 95 -2.74 -3.04 -1.87
CA ASP A 95 -3.20 -4.43 -1.88
C ASP A 95 -2.79 -5.12 -3.19
N GLY A 96 -2.37 -6.39 -3.10
CA GLY A 96 -1.73 -7.08 -4.24
C GLY A 96 -2.66 -7.43 -5.41
N ASP A 97 -3.97 -7.33 -5.22
CA ASP A 97 -5.01 -7.53 -6.23
C ASP A 97 -5.52 -6.22 -6.89
N ASP A 98 -4.90 -5.10 -6.51
CA ASP A 98 -5.18 -3.77 -7.07
C ASP A 98 -4.08 -3.33 -8.04
N TRP A 99 -4.15 -2.12 -8.61
CA TRP A 99 -3.10 -1.57 -9.49
C TRP A 99 -3.11 -0.06 -9.58
N LEU A 100 -1.99 0.51 -10.03
CA LEU A 100 -1.86 1.94 -10.29
C LEU A 100 -2.45 2.28 -11.66
N LEU A 101 -3.16 3.42 -11.75
CA LEU A 101 -3.89 3.85 -12.94
C LEU A 101 -3.05 4.70 -13.91
N SER A 102 -1.86 5.14 -13.51
CA SER A 102 -0.99 6.00 -14.31
C SER A 102 0.46 5.55 -14.17
N ASP A 103 1.21 5.61 -15.27
CA ASP A 103 2.66 5.32 -15.28
C ASP A 103 3.48 6.35 -14.48
N THR A 104 2.84 7.43 -14.02
CA THR A 104 3.47 8.48 -13.22
C THR A 104 2.92 8.58 -11.79
N ALA A 105 2.06 7.64 -11.39
CA ALA A 105 1.35 7.70 -10.12
C ALA A 105 2.30 7.90 -8.92
N VAL A 106 3.39 7.13 -8.86
CA VAL A 106 4.39 7.23 -7.78
C VAL A 106 5.10 8.58 -7.80
N ARG A 107 5.47 9.06 -8.99
CA ARG A 107 6.10 10.38 -9.16
C ARG A 107 5.18 11.50 -8.71
N ASP A 108 3.92 11.44 -9.08
CA ASP A 108 2.94 12.50 -8.83
C ASP A 108 2.61 12.63 -7.34
N VAL A 109 2.43 11.50 -6.63
CA VAL A 109 2.21 11.54 -5.17
C VAL A 109 3.44 12.07 -4.43
N LEU A 110 4.66 11.68 -4.83
CA LEU A 110 5.90 12.17 -4.24
C LEU A 110 6.13 13.66 -4.53
N ALA A 111 5.88 14.09 -5.76
CA ALA A 111 6.01 15.50 -6.15
C ALA A 111 5.11 16.38 -5.26
N ARG A 112 3.86 15.96 -5.06
CA ARG A 112 2.92 16.66 -4.20
C ARG A 112 3.35 16.63 -2.73
N ALA A 113 3.71 15.47 -2.22
CA ALA A 113 4.09 15.31 -0.82
C ALA A 113 5.33 16.14 -0.45
N TYR A 114 6.33 16.19 -1.33
CA TYR A 114 7.53 16.99 -1.11
C TYR A 114 7.29 18.50 -1.30
N ALA A 115 6.49 18.90 -2.28
CA ALA A 115 6.22 20.32 -2.54
C ALA A 115 5.57 21.00 -1.33
N ASP A 116 4.66 20.31 -0.66
CA ASP A 116 3.90 20.83 0.47
C ASP A 116 4.41 20.32 1.83
N ASN A 117 5.52 19.55 1.85
CA ASN A 117 6.10 18.93 3.06
C ASN A 117 5.05 18.17 3.89
N LEU A 118 4.28 17.30 3.24
CA LEU A 118 3.14 16.63 3.86
C LEU A 118 3.58 15.44 4.70
N ASP A 119 2.91 15.22 5.83
CA ASP A 119 3.02 14.00 6.61
C ASP A 119 2.06 12.93 6.10
N ILE A 120 0.89 13.34 5.59
CA ILE A 120 -0.15 12.46 5.03
C ILE A 120 -0.70 13.11 3.76
N LEU A 121 -0.82 12.32 2.69
CA LEU A 121 -1.47 12.70 1.45
C LEU A 121 -2.57 11.70 1.12
N TYR A 122 -3.80 12.17 0.94
CA TYR A 122 -4.93 11.34 0.51
C TYR A 122 -4.88 11.10 -1.00
N ILE A 123 -5.08 9.85 -1.41
CA ILE A 123 -5.06 9.38 -2.80
C ILE A 123 -6.43 8.76 -3.11
N PRO A 124 -7.26 9.39 -3.95
CA PRO A 124 -8.53 8.82 -4.34
C PRO A 124 -8.32 7.58 -5.22
N PHE A 125 -9.26 6.64 -5.11
CA PHE A 125 -9.28 5.43 -5.92
C PHE A 125 -10.42 5.45 -6.96
N LYS A 126 -10.34 4.56 -7.93
CA LYS A 126 -11.41 4.19 -8.85
C LYS A 126 -11.76 2.72 -8.62
N SER A 127 -13.04 2.39 -8.70
CA SER A 127 -13.54 1.02 -8.74
C SER A 127 -14.78 0.96 -9.61
N ASP A 128 -14.99 -0.13 -10.35
CA ASP A 128 -16.16 -0.29 -11.22
C ASP A 128 -17.39 -0.73 -10.41
N THR A 129 -17.18 -1.42 -9.30
CA THR A 129 -18.25 -1.99 -8.47
C THR A 129 -18.55 -1.18 -7.23
N TYR A 130 -17.55 -0.49 -6.70
CA TYR A 130 -17.67 0.26 -5.46
C TYR A 130 -17.93 1.75 -5.72
N LYS A 131 -19.13 2.22 -5.38
CA LYS A 131 -19.57 3.60 -5.66
C LYS A 131 -19.31 4.59 -4.52
N TYR A 132 -18.93 4.11 -3.33
CA TYR A 132 -18.80 4.96 -2.14
C TYR A 132 -17.34 5.17 -1.78
N GLN A 133 -16.86 6.40 -1.88
CA GLN A 133 -15.47 6.79 -1.53
C GLN A 133 -15.30 7.09 -0.02
N TYR A 134 -16.09 6.46 0.85
CA TYR A 134 -16.15 6.83 2.27
C TYR A 134 -15.41 5.88 3.22
N PHE A 135 -14.55 5.00 2.69
CA PHE A 135 -13.74 4.14 3.54
C PHE A 135 -12.34 4.72 3.73
N SER A 136 -11.83 4.59 4.95
CA SER A 136 -10.46 4.93 5.31
C SER A 136 -9.56 3.71 5.10
N MET A 137 -9.41 3.28 3.84
CA MET A 137 -8.50 2.17 3.50
C MET A 137 -7.06 2.65 3.45
N VAL A 138 -6.15 1.84 3.93
CA VAL A 138 -4.71 2.15 3.95
C VAL A 138 -4.15 2.48 2.56
N PRO A 139 -4.53 1.81 1.46
CA PRO A 139 -4.04 2.15 0.12
C PRO A 139 -4.36 3.58 -0.34
N GLN A 140 -5.32 4.24 0.29
CA GLN A 140 -5.67 5.63 -0.03
C GLN A 140 -4.72 6.68 0.55
N TYR A 141 -3.63 6.25 1.23
CA TYR A 141 -2.76 7.20 1.92
C TYR A 141 -1.29 6.96 1.60
N LEU A 142 -0.61 8.02 1.13
CA LEU A 142 0.83 8.13 1.23
C LEU A 142 1.16 8.75 2.58
N ILE A 143 2.00 8.08 3.37
CA ILE A 143 2.29 8.51 4.74
C ILE A 143 3.80 8.66 4.91
N LYS A 144 4.23 9.75 5.50
CA LYS A 144 5.63 9.95 5.87
C LYS A 144 6.02 8.94 6.93
N ARG A 145 7.04 8.11 6.68
CA ARG A 145 7.38 6.97 7.52
C ARG A 145 7.69 7.37 8.98
N GLU A 146 8.43 8.46 9.19
CA GLU A 146 8.70 8.98 10.54
C GLU A 146 7.44 9.41 11.29
N TYR A 147 6.38 9.79 10.56
CA TYR A 147 5.10 10.18 11.17
C TYR A 147 4.40 9.01 11.86
N ILE A 148 4.57 7.80 11.34
CA ILE A 148 3.97 6.55 11.88
C ILE A 148 4.99 5.69 12.64
N GLU A 149 6.14 6.24 13.00
CA GLU A 149 7.12 5.53 13.82
C GLU A 149 6.48 5.00 15.10
N GLY A 150 6.65 3.70 15.37
CA GLY A 150 6.03 3.02 16.51
C GLY A 150 4.54 2.66 16.32
N PHE A 151 3.90 3.05 15.24
CA PHE A 151 2.54 2.58 14.93
C PHE A 151 2.62 1.17 14.32
N ARG A 152 1.66 0.31 14.72
CA ARG A 152 1.53 -1.05 14.20
C ARG A 152 0.07 -1.36 13.93
N PHE A 153 -0.15 -2.13 12.88
CA PHE A 153 -1.44 -2.76 12.63
C PHE A 153 -1.69 -3.81 13.72
N PRO A 154 -2.90 -3.93 14.22
CA PRO A 154 -3.26 -5.04 15.08
C PRO A 154 -3.29 -6.36 14.29
N SER A 155 -3.13 -7.48 15.00
CA SER A 155 -3.14 -8.82 14.39
C SER A 155 -4.55 -9.33 14.07
N TYR A 156 -5.59 -8.66 14.54
CA TYR A 156 -6.98 -9.09 14.33
C TYR A 156 -7.59 -8.49 13.07
N GLN A 157 -8.46 -9.25 12.44
CA GLN A 157 -9.27 -8.83 11.29
C GLN A 157 -10.77 -8.87 11.66
N PRO A 158 -11.64 -8.11 10.94
CA PRO A 158 -11.44 -7.39 9.68
C PRO A 158 -11.12 -5.88 9.81
N ALA A 159 -10.81 -5.38 11.00
CA ALA A 159 -10.75 -3.93 11.25
C ALA A 159 -9.33 -3.38 11.47
N GLU A 160 -8.29 -4.10 11.00
CA GLU A 160 -6.91 -3.67 11.20
C GLU A 160 -6.58 -2.34 10.50
N ASP A 161 -7.13 -2.12 9.30
CA ASP A 161 -6.99 -0.88 8.54
C ASP A 161 -7.62 0.30 9.29
N ASP A 162 -8.85 0.13 9.74
CA ASP A 162 -9.58 1.14 10.50
C ASP A 162 -8.82 1.51 11.78
N ALA A 163 -8.38 0.51 12.54
CA ALA A 163 -7.67 0.75 13.80
C ALA A 163 -6.32 1.45 13.58
N PHE A 164 -5.60 1.11 12.52
CA PHE A 164 -4.35 1.77 12.17
C PHE A 164 -4.61 3.21 11.71
N MET A 165 -5.54 3.41 10.77
CA MET A 165 -5.83 4.73 10.22
C MET A 165 -6.48 5.67 11.23
N ASP A 166 -7.31 5.17 12.15
CA ASP A 166 -7.82 6.01 13.26
C ASP A 166 -6.69 6.62 14.07
N ARG A 167 -5.62 5.87 14.38
CA ARG A 167 -4.44 6.40 15.09
C ARG A 167 -3.67 7.42 14.25
N VAL A 168 -3.48 7.13 12.96
CA VAL A 168 -2.80 8.03 12.01
C VAL A 168 -3.56 9.33 11.87
N LEU A 169 -4.86 9.28 11.65
CA LEU A 169 -5.72 10.45 11.48
C LEU A 169 -5.90 11.24 12.77
N HIS A 170 -6.00 10.56 13.92
CA HIS A 170 -6.06 11.22 15.22
C HIS A 170 -4.80 12.04 15.52
N LYS A 171 -3.61 11.50 15.21
CA LYS A 171 -2.35 12.24 15.32
C LYS A 171 -2.34 13.49 14.43
N ALA A 172 -3.02 13.47 13.29
CA ALA A 172 -3.20 14.62 12.40
C ALA A 172 -4.29 15.59 12.88
N GLY A 173 -4.93 15.37 14.02
CA GLY A 173 -6.10 16.14 14.48
C GLY A 173 -7.34 15.88 13.62
N ARG A 174 -7.44 14.71 12.99
CA ARG A 174 -8.52 14.28 12.09
C ARG A 174 -9.14 12.97 12.58
N ASN A 175 -10.22 12.56 11.93
CA ASN A 175 -10.85 11.26 12.10
C ASN A 175 -11.34 10.75 10.75
N ARG A 176 -11.90 9.52 10.70
CA ARG A 176 -12.41 8.91 9.46
C ARG A 176 -13.48 9.73 8.73
N TYR A 177 -14.15 10.66 9.39
CA TYR A 177 -15.15 11.53 8.78
C TYR A 177 -14.59 12.86 8.29
N THR A 178 -13.38 13.22 8.72
CA THR A 178 -12.73 14.50 8.39
C THR A 178 -11.49 14.33 7.49
N TYR A 179 -11.19 13.12 7.02
CA TYR A 179 -10.06 12.87 6.10
C TYR A 179 -10.14 13.69 4.81
N MET A 180 -11.36 14.06 4.37
CA MET A 180 -11.58 14.89 3.18
C MET A 180 -10.91 16.27 3.26
N TYR A 181 -10.52 16.72 4.45
CA TYR A 181 -9.77 17.96 4.66
C TYR A 181 -8.23 17.77 4.61
N LEU A 182 -7.77 16.53 4.41
CA LEU A 182 -6.35 16.29 4.16
C LEU A 182 -5.96 16.79 2.76
N PRO A 183 -4.69 17.20 2.57
CA PRO A 183 -4.13 17.39 1.24
C PRO A 183 -4.33 16.14 0.39
N ARG A 184 -4.75 16.32 -0.87
CA ARG A 184 -5.06 15.18 -1.76
C ARG A 184 -4.63 15.43 -3.19
N ILE A 185 -4.47 14.34 -3.92
CA ILE A 185 -4.41 14.30 -5.37
C ILE A 185 -5.83 14.48 -5.93
N GLN A 186 -5.98 15.22 -7.01
CA GLN A 186 -7.31 15.53 -7.58
C GLN A 186 -7.90 14.35 -8.38
N GLN A 187 -7.05 13.55 -9.02
CA GLN A 187 -7.48 12.43 -9.85
C GLN A 187 -7.17 11.08 -9.17
N PRO A 188 -7.99 10.05 -9.38
CA PRO A 188 -7.67 8.71 -8.93
C PRO A 188 -6.37 8.21 -9.54
N LEU A 189 -5.44 7.73 -8.71
CA LEU A 189 -4.19 7.12 -9.15
C LEU A 189 -4.12 5.62 -8.84
N TYR A 190 -5.15 5.08 -8.21
CA TYR A 190 -5.21 3.73 -7.70
C TYR A 190 -6.54 3.10 -8.08
N TYR A 191 -6.53 1.85 -8.60
CA TYR A 191 -7.72 1.07 -8.89
C TYR A 191 -7.93 0.05 -7.79
N TYR A 192 -9.11 0.07 -7.18
CA TYR A 192 -9.54 -0.84 -6.16
C TYR A 192 -10.40 -1.97 -6.76
N ASN A 193 -9.87 -3.18 -6.78
CA ASN A 193 -10.52 -4.37 -7.33
C ASN A 193 -11.49 -4.99 -6.32
N PHE A 194 -12.54 -4.24 -5.98
CA PHE A 194 -13.55 -4.67 -5.02
C PHE A 194 -14.34 -5.86 -5.53
N GLY A 195 -14.53 -6.85 -4.65
CA GLY A 195 -15.45 -7.95 -4.88
C GLY A 195 -14.87 -9.11 -5.68
N ARG A 196 -13.53 -9.17 -5.85
CA ARG A 196 -12.93 -10.36 -6.46
C ARG A 196 -13.26 -11.63 -5.66
N PRO A 197 -13.48 -12.79 -6.33
CA PRO A 197 -13.73 -14.06 -5.64
C PRO A 197 -12.60 -14.38 -4.65
N GLY A 198 -12.97 -14.82 -3.44
CA GLY A 198 -12.00 -15.22 -2.41
C GLY A 198 -11.30 -14.09 -1.66
N SER A 199 -11.59 -12.80 -1.95
CA SER A 199 -11.07 -11.69 -1.15
C SER A 199 -11.59 -11.74 0.29
N ASN A 200 -10.83 -11.22 1.26
CA ASN A 200 -11.25 -11.16 2.65
C ASN A 200 -12.60 -10.45 2.81
N MET A 201 -12.83 -9.38 2.05
CA MET A 201 -14.09 -8.66 2.05
C MET A 201 -15.26 -9.54 1.59
N MET A 202 -15.09 -10.31 0.50
CA MET A 202 -16.15 -11.20 0.01
C MET A 202 -16.40 -12.37 0.95
N ARG A 203 -15.35 -12.92 1.55
CA ARG A 203 -15.45 -13.98 2.58
C ARG A 203 -16.19 -13.48 3.81
N PHE A 204 -15.90 -12.24 4.27
CA PHE A 204 -16.61 -11.60 5.38
C PHE A 204 -18.11 -11.45 5.07
N TYR A 205 -18.48 -10.95 3.88
CA TYR A 205 -19.88 -10.84 3.49
C TYR A 205 -20.57 -12.21 3.31
N ALA A 206 -19.83 -13.25 2.99
CA ALA A 206 -20.34 -14.63 2.98
C ALA A 206 -20.50 -15.24 4.38
N GLY A 207 -20.13 -14.51 5.44
CA GLY A 207 -20.23 -14.98 6.83
C GLY A 207 -19.11 -15.95 7.25
N GLU A 208 -18.01 -15.99 6.47
CA GLU A 208 -16.85 -16.77 6.85
C GLU A 208 -16.08 -16.07 7.98
N LYS A 209 -15.51 -16.88 8.88
CA LYS A 209 -14.51 -16.38 9.83
C LYS A 209 -13.18 -16.19 9.09
N ILE A 210 -12.71 -14.96 8.99
CA ILE A 210 -11.45 -14.57 8.37
C ILE A 210 -10.43 -14.16 9.43
#